data_d40b47e72bcb9d448ea38103a7e2997a
#
_entry.id   d40b47e72bcb9d448ea38103a7e2997a
#
_cell.length_a   1.000
_cell.length_b   1.000
_cell.length_c   1.000
_cell.angle_alpha   90.00
_cell.angle_beta   90.00
_cell.angle_gamma   90.00
#
_symmetry.space_group_name_H-M   'P 1'
#
loop_
_entity.id
_entity.type
_entity.pdbx_description
1 polymer ?
#
loop_
_entity_poly.entity_id
_entity_poly.type
_entity_poly.pdbx_seq_one_letter_code
_entity_poly.pdbx_strand_id
1 'polypeptide(L)'
;MKLQICVFLGLTLFCVSTADFSPPVVNISLDAPAFQRWAPLKNLYDIDFLRKAASEVIDSTVPKWVHEAVKPIVQALEKYIPQPYAGEIKGMASFYGTDITDIVLLNFAYEVSAFCTSIVTQDTKGNIYHGRNLDYPHSVLRNLTLDVLFIKNGKVAYRGTTFAGYVGLWTGQSPNKFTVSGNQRSKGHWWENVISAVLLKSSPVSWLVRETLEEAVDFQDAVVRLAKMPIITDVYYILGGVHAGEGVVITRDRSRSADIWPLDPLHGNWYRVETNYDHWLPTPKEDERRDVAMKALNATGQNHISMDSLYKVLSVNPVCNWITVYTTVMSAGTPEKYTTVVRETCV
;
A
#
# COMPACT_ATOMS: atom_id res chain seq x y z
N MET A 1 -11.01 19.91 -18.64
CA MET A 1 -12.27 19.73 -19.40
C MET A 1 -12.86 18.42 -18.94
N LYS A 2 -14.00 18.43 -18.24
CA LYS A 2 -14.64 17.21 -17.70
C LYS A 2 -15.28 16.44 -18.85
N LEU A 3 -14.82 15.23 -19.14
CA LEU A 3 -15.49 14.35 -20.08
C LEU A 3 -16.68 13.71 -19.35
N GLN A 4 -17.90 14.14 -19.67
CA GLN A 4 -19.13 13.49 -19.23
C GLN A 4 -19.55 12.52 -20.33
N ILE A 5 -19.52 11.23 -20.05
CA ILE A 5 -20.11 10.21 -20.92
C ILE A 5 -21.54 9.99 -20.45
N CYS A 6 -22.52 10.48 -21.25
CA CYS A 6 -23.93 10.23 -21.01
C CYS A 6 -24.40 9.03 -21.84
N VAL A 7 -24.87 7.99 -21.18
CA VAL A 7 -25.52 6.83 -21.83
C VAL A 7 -27.04 6.96 -21.66
N PHE A 8 -27.76 7.04 -22.77
CA PHE A 8 -29.23 7.04 -22.78
C PHE A 8 -29.76 5.60 -22.72
N LEU A 9 -30.35 5.21 -21.61
CA LEU A 9 -31.19 4.03 -21.51
C LEU A 9 -32.50 4.44 -20.82
N GLY A 10 -33.56 4.59 -21.60
CA GLY A 10 -34.94 4.75 -21.14
C GLY A 10 -35.15 5.79 -20.04
N LEU A 11 -35.33 7.07 -20.41
CA LEU A 11 -35.88 8.19 -19.61
C LEU A 11 -35.19 8.63 -18.30
N THR A 12 -34.08 8.03 -17.91
CA THR A 12 -33.22 8.57 -16.82
C THR A 12 -31.79 8.75 -17.31
N LEU A 13 -31.33 9.99 -17.32
CA LEU A 13 -29.91 10.32 -17.58
C LEU A 13 -29.08 9.88 -16.36
N PHE A 14 -28.38 8.75 -16.45
CA PHE A 14 -27.32 8.43 -15.53
C PHE A 14 -26.03 9.08 -16.04
N CYS A 15 -25.66 10.24 -15.49
CA CYS A 15 -24.31 10.77 -15.63
C CYS A 15 -23.41 10.00 -14.68
N VAL A 16 -22.61 9.07 -15.18
CA VAL A 16 -21.51 8.48 -14.41
C VAL A 16 -20.41 9.54 -14.33
N SER A 17 -20.27 10.17 -13.18
CA SER A 17 -19.16 11.11 -12.92
C SER A 17 -17.91 10.29 -12.67
N THR A 18 -16.96 10.29 -13.60
CA THR A 18 -15.61 9.75 -13.41
C THR A 18 -14.74 10.81 -12.72
N ALA A 19 -15.03 11.13 -11.49
CA ALA A 19 -14.25 12.06 -10.69
C ALA A 19 -13.50 11.30 -9.59
N ASP A 20 -12.27 11.70 -9.33
CA ASP A 20 -11.51 11.22 -8.17
C ASP A 20 -12.33 11.40 -6.89
N PHE A 21 -12.23 10.46 -5.94
CA PHE A 21 -13.02 10.48 -4.71
C PHE A 21 -12.20 10.01 -3.49
N SER A 22 -12.65 10.35 -2.29
CA SER A 22 -12.06 9.86 -1.05
C SER A 22 -12.61 8.47 -0.71
N PRO A 23 -11.76 7.50 -0.34
CA PRO A 23 -12.22 6.19 0.10
C PRO A 23 -12.99 6.29 1.43
N PRO A 24 -13.90 5.33 1.72
CA PRO A 24 -14.55 5.27 3.01
C PRO A 24 -13.55 5.04 4.14
N VAL A 25 -13.82 5.67 5.29
CA VAL A 25 -13.00 5.51 6.51
C VAL A 25 -13.60 4.42 7.38
N VAL A 26 -12.76 3.48 7.81
CA VAL A 26 -13.15 2.34 8.65
C VAL A 26 -12.35 2.30 9.93
N ASN A 27 -13.03 2.17 11.07
CA ASN A 27 -12.40 1.97 12.36
C ASN A 27 -12.26 0.47 12.66
N ILE A 28 -11.03 0.01 12.88
CA ILE A 28 -10.71 -1.37 13.26
C ILE A 28 -10.19 -1.36 14.70
N SER A 29 -10.92 -2.00 15.61
CA SER A 29 -10.49 -2.13 17.00
C SER A 29 -9.44 -3.24 17.14
N LEU A 30 -8.23 -2.88 17.53
CA LEU A 30 -7.17 -3.83 17.89
C LEU A 30 -7.45 -4.54 19.22
N ASP A 31 -8.33 -3.98 20.04
CA ASP A 31 -8.77 -4.58 21.31
C ASP A 31 -9.80 -5.71 21.10
N ALA A 32 -10.42 -5.75 19.90
CA ALA A 32 -11.34 -6.80 19.53
C ALA A 32 -10.59 -8.11 19.16
N PRO A 33 -11.23 -9.28 19.40
CA PRO A 33 -10.70 -10.55 18.89
C PRO A 33 -10.41 -10.48 17.40
N ALA A 34 -9.28 -11.05 16.96
CA ALA A 34 -8.80 -10.93 15.58
C ALA A 34 -9.87 -11.28 14.53
N PHE A 35 -10.65 -12.34 14.74
CA PHE A 35 -11.69 -12.79 13.80
C PHE A 35 -12.89 -11.82 13.68
N GLN A 36 -13.02 -10.83 14.56
CA GLN A 36 -14.10 -9.84 14.54
C GLN A 36 -13.64 -8.47 13.99
N ARG A 37 -12.34 -8.23 13.88
CA ARG A 37 -11.78 -6.90 13.59
C ARG A 37 -12.35 -6.28 12.31
N TRP A 38 -12.52 -7.06 11.26
CA TRP A 38 -13.01 -6.60 9.96
C TRP A 38 -14.54 -6.66 9.80
N ALA A 39 -15.29 -6.99 10.86
CA ALA A 39 -16.75 -7.00 10.84
C ALA A 39 -17.39 -5.65 10.42
N PRO A 40 -16.81 -4.47 10.68
CA PRO A 40 -17.37 -3.20 10.19
C PRO A 40 -17.56 -3.10 8.68
N LEU A 41 -16.85 -3.90 7.87
CA LEU A 41 -17.03 -3.95 6.41
C LEU A 41 -18.43 -4.36 5.97
N LYS A 42 -19.18 -5.09 6.82
CA LYS A 42 -20.58 -5.49 6.58
C LYS A 42 -21.52 -4.32 6.32
N ASN A 43 -21.20 -3.17 6.91
CA ASN A 43 -22.03 -1.98 6.80
C ASN A 43 -21.68 -1.12 5.58
N LEU A 44 -20.60 -1.44 4.87
CA LEU A 44 -20.09 -0.66 3.76
C LEU A 44 -20.26 -1.34 2.42
N TYR A 45 -20.29 -2.68 2.40
CA TYR A 45 -20.28 -3.45 1.16
C TYR A 45 -21.35 -4.51 1.15
N ASP A 46 -21.94 -4.70 -0.02
CA ASP A 46 -22.71 -5.89 -0.36
C ASP A 46 -21.77 -7.12 -0.43
N ILE A 47 -22.18 -8.23 0.18
CA ILE A 47 -21.37 -9.44 0.27
C ILE A 47 -21.13 -10.08 -1.10
N ASP A 48 -22.13 -10.07 -1.97
CA ASP A 48 -22.00 -10.67 -3.30
C ASP A 48 -21.07 -9.85 -4.19
N PHE A 49 -21.07 -8.50 -4.02
CA PHE A 49 -20.09 -7.64 -4.64
C PHE A 49 -18.66 -8.00 -4.19
N LEU A 50 -18.43 -8.17 -2.88
CA LEU A 50 -17.11 -8.52 -2.34
C LEU A 50 -16.62 -9.88 -2.84
N ARG A 51 -17.49 -10.89 -2.89
CA ARG A 51 -17.17 -12.22 -3.43
C ARG A 51 -16.77 -12.14 -4.89
N LYS A 52 -17.56 -11.43 -5.69
CA LYS A 52 -17.27 -11.25 -7.12
C LYS A 52 -15.94 -10.54 -7.35
N ALA A 53 -15.68 -9.47 -6.61
CA ALA A 53 -14.44 -8.72 -6.68
C ALA A 53 -13.22 -9.57 -6.26
N ALA A 54 -13.34 -10.35 -5.19
CA ALA A 54 -12.29 -11.28 -4.76
C ALA A 54 -11.99 -12.34 -5.83
N SER A 55 -13.04 -12.95 -6.40
CA SER A 55 -12.90 -13.93 -7.49
C SER A 55 -12.21 -13.32 -8.71
N GLU A 56 -12.60 -12.11 -9.13
CA GLU A 56 -11.97 -11.40 -10.26
C GLU A 56 -10.47 -11.20 -10.05
N VAL A 57 -10.05 -10.76 -8.87
CA VAL A 57 -8.63 -10.57 -8.54
C VAL A 57 -7.89 -11.91 -8.51
N ILE A 58 -8.45 -12.93 -7.86
CA ILE A 58 -7.83 -14.25 -7.75
C ILE A 58 -7.68 -14.89 -9.14
N ASP A 59 -8.76 -14.97 -9.92
CA ASP A 59 -8.78 -15.65 -11.21
C ASP A 59 -7.84 -15.03 -12.24
N SER A 60 -7.64 -13.71 -12.15
CA SER A 60 -6.75 -12.97 -13.05
C SER A 60 -5.28 -12.94 -12.61
N THR A 61 -5.00 -13.16 -11.32
CA THR A 61 -3.66 -13.00 -10.74
C THR A 61 -3.02 -14.33 -10.36
N VAL A 62 -3.82 -15.31 -9.90
CA VAL A 62 -3.34 -16.55 -9.28
C VAL A 62 -3.48 -17.73 -10.23
N PRO A 63 -2.39 -18.37 -10.66
CA PRO A 63 -2.47 -19.58 -11.49
C PRO A 63 -3.23 -20.71 -10.75
N LYS A 64 -4.03 -21.48 -11.49
CA LYS A 64 -4.88 -22.55 -10.91
C LYS A 64 -4.13 -23.59 -10.06
N TRP A 65 -2.88 -23.92 -10.42
CA TRP A 65 -2.07 -24.86 -9.64
C TRP A 65 -1.71 -24.33 -8.25
N VAL A 66 -1.68 -23.00 -8.06
CA VAL A 66 -1.39 -22.38 -6.75
C VAL A 66 -2.53 -22.66 -5.77
N HIS A 67 -3.80 -22.75 -6.23
CA HIS A 67 -4.93 -23.13 -5.38
C HIS A 67 -4.70 -24.49 -4.69
N GLU A 68 -4.17 -25.47 -5.43
CA GLU A 68 -3.85 -26.78 -4.85
C GLU A 68 -2.65 -26.72 -3.92
N ALA A 69 -1.62 -25.96 -4.28
CA ALA A 69 -0.39 -25.81 -3.51
C ALA A 69 -0.62 -25.09 -2.15
N VAL A 70 -1.64 -24.23 -2.05
CA VAL A 70 -1.97 -23.48 -0.83
C VAL A 70 -2.82 -24.29 0.15
N LYS A 71 -3.53 -25.36 -0.29
CA LYS A 71 -4.39 -26.17 0.59
C LYS A 71 -3.72 -26.66 1.89
N PRO A 72 -2.49 -27.18 1.88
CA PRO A 72 -1.82 -27.58 3.12
C PRO A 72 -1.56 -26.41 4.09
N ILE A 73 -1.31 -25.22 3.55
CA ILE A 73 -1.13 -23.99 4.34
C ILE A 73 -2.45 -23.62 5.01
N VAL A 74 -3.55 -23.69 4.28
CA VAL A 74 -4.89 -23.39 4.80
C VAL A 74 -5.31 -24.42 5.87
N GLN A 75 -5.04 -25.70 5.65
CA GLN A 75 -5.35 -26.77 6.63
C GLN A 75 -4.59 -26.61 7.95
N ALA A 76 -3.40 -26.02 7.90
CA ALA A 76 -2.57 -25.75 9.07
C ALA A 76 -2.32 -24.24 9.26
N LEU A 77 -3.35 -23.43 9.01
CA LEU A 77 -3.25 -21.96 8.89
C LEU A 77 -2.48 -21.35 10.07
N GLU A 78 -2.84 -21.69 11.30
CA GLU A 78 -2.23 -21.12 12.50
C GLU A 78 -0.77 -21.56 12.72
N LYS A 79 -0.33 -22.62 12.04
CA LYS A 79 1.07 -23.04 12.06
C LYS A 79 1.95 -22.17 11.17
N TYR A 80 1.39 -21.69 10.05
CA TYR A 80 2.12 -20.98 9.00
C TYR A 80 1.84 -19.47 8.98
N ILE A 81 0.65 -19.07 9.43
CA ILE A 81 0.20 -17.68 9.47
C ILE A 81 0.08 -17.26 10.94
N PRO A 82 0.88 -16.28 11.40
CA PRO A 82 0.85 -15.85 12.80
C PRO A 82 -0.44 -15.09 13.13
N GLN A 83 -0.75 -15.02 14.43
CA GLN A 83 -1.77 -14.08 14.91
C GLN A 83 -1.21 -12.64 14.85
N PRO A 84 -2.06 -11.63 14.55
CA PRO A 84 -3.52 -11.71 14.42
C PRO A 84 -4.03 -12.12 13.03
N TYR A 85 -3.16 -12.25 12.03
CA TYR A 85 -3.53 -12.41 10.61
C TYR A 85 -4.35 -13.67 10.35
N ALA A 86 -3.99 -14.80 10.96
CA ALA A 86 -4.76 -16.04 10.83
C ALA A 86 -6.20 -15.85 11.33
N GLY A 87 -6.38 -15.19 12.47
CA GLY A 87 -7.70 -14.88 13.01
C GLY A 87 -8.51 -13.92 12.12
N GLU A 88 -7.87 -12.88 11.60
CA GLU A 88 -8.48 -11.90 10.71
C GLU A 88 -8.92 -12.54 9.39
N ILE A 89 -8.07 -13.39 8.78
CA ILE A 89 -8.39 -14.14 7.56
C ILE A 89 -9.58 -15.08 7.78
N LYS A 90 -9.61 -15.81 8.91
CA LYS A 90 -10.76 -16.66 9.29
C LYS A 90 -12.04 -15.82 9.44
N GLY A 91 -11.95 -14.69 10.08
CA GLY A 91 -13.06 -13.75 10.25
C GLY A 91 -13.60 -13.25 8.92
N MET A 92 -12.72 -12.87 8.00
CA MET A 92 -13.10 -12.44 6.66
C MET A 92 -13.73 -13.57 5.86
N ALA A 93 -13.18 -14.79 5.85
CA ALA A 93 -13.77 -15.93 5.16
C ALA A 93 -15.21 -16.22 5.65
N SER A 94 -15.40 -16.22 6.97
CA SER A 94 -16.73 -16.36 7.58
C SER A 94 -17.67 -15.22 7.19
N PHE A 95 -17.16 -13.99 7.14
CA PHE A 95 -17.92 -12.80 6.78
C PHE A 95 -18.33 -12.80 5.31
N TYR A 96 -17.41 -13.14 4.39
CA TYR A 96 -17.69 -13.25 2.96
C TYR A 96 -18.54 -14.49 2.65
N GLY A 97 -18.60 -15.49 3.57
CA GLY A 97 -19.24 -16.78 3.32
C GLY A 97 -18.58 -17.52 2.16
N THR A 98 -17.25 -17.45 2.06
CA THR A 98 -16.42 -18.10 1.06
C THR A 98 -15.42 -19.05 1.71
N ASP A 99 -14.74 -19.86 0.88
CA ASP A 99 -13.67 -20.73 1.38
C ASP A 99 -12.51 -19.87 1.92
N ILE A 100 -11.94 -20.29 3.04
CA ILE A 100 -10.79 -19.62 3.62
C ILE A 100 -9.59 -19.61 2.67
N THR A 101 -9.51 -20.59 1.75
CA THR A 101 -8.49 -20.64 0.70
C THR A 101 -8.54 -19.41 -0.18
N ASP A 102 -9.74 -18.93 -0.54
CA ASP A 102 -9.91 -17.75 -1.39
C ASP A 102 -9.38 -16.50 -0.69
N ILE A 103 -9.64 -16.34 0.62
CA ILE A 103 -9.13 -15.18 1.36
C ILE A 103 -7.61 -15.26 1.53
N VAL A 104 -7.03 -16.44 1.72
CA VAL A 104 -5.57 -16.63 1.75
C VAL A 104 -4.96 -16.26 0.39
N LEU A 105 -5.53 -16.77 -0.71
CA LEU A 105 -5.06 -16.48 -2.06
C LEU A 105 -5.17 -14.99 -2.39
N LEU A 106 -6.28 -14.35 -2.02
CA LEU A 106 -6.48 -12.92 -2.21
C LEU A 106 -5.39 -12.11 -1.49
N ASN A 107 -5.08 -12.46 -0.23
CA ASN A 107 -4.04 -11.78 0.53
C ASN A 107 -2.66 -11.97 -0.09
N PHE A 108 -2.33 -13.15 -0.61
CA PHE A 108 -1.06 -13.38 -1.30
C PHE A 108 -1.01 -12.72 -2.69
N ALA A 109 -2.13 -12.66 -3.41
CA ALA A 109 -2.19 -11.97 -4.71
C ALA A 109 -1.79 -10.50 -4.59
N TYR A 110 -2.22 -9.82 -3.53
CA TYR A 110 -1.89 -8.41 -3.28
C TYR A 110 -0.42 -8.17 -2.89
N GLU A 111 0.31 -9.20 -2.41
CA GLU A 111 1.73 -9.03 -2.03
C GLU A 111 2.66 -8.77 -3.22
N VAL A 112 2.24 -9.01 -4.47
CA VAL A 112 3.20 -9.29 -5.54
C VAL A 112 2.90 -8.70 -6.92
N SER A 113 1.88 -7.88 -7.09
CA SER A 113 1.46 -7.41 -8.43
C SER A 113 1.27 -5.90 -8.56
N ALA A 114 1.71 -5.11 -7.59
CA ALA A 114 1.56 -3.66 -7.61
C ALA A 114 2.76 -2.95 -8.25
N PHE A 115 2.49 -2.12 -9.24
CA PHE A 115 3.39 -1.05 -9.64
C PHE A 115 3.19 0.13 -8.70
N CYS A 116 4.23 0.89 -8.42
CA CYS A 116 4.13 1.97 -7.46
C CYS A 116 5.08 3.12 -7.79
N THR A 117 4.73 4.31 -7.33
CA THR A 117 5.66 5.42 -7.18
C THR A 117 5.57 5.94 -5.77
N SER A 118 6.67 6.03 -5.06
CA SER A 118 6.73 6.59 -3.70
C SER A 118 7.80 7.69 -3.62
N ILE A 119 7.48 8.75 -2.91
CA ILE A 119 8.35 9.92 -2.76
C ILE A 119 8.39 10.31 -1.28
N VAL A 120 9.59 10.39 -0.72
CA VAL A 120 9.83 11.05 0.57
C VAL A 120 10.64 12.31 0.32
N THR A 121 10.24 13.42 0.95
CA THR A 121 10.84 14.74 0.71
C THR A 121 10.83 15.60 1.96
N GLN A 122 11.76 16.58 1.99
CA GLN A 122 11.91 17.56 3.08
C GLN A 122 11.85 18.97 2.53
N ASP A 123 11.06 19.85 3.17
CA ASP A 123 11.11 21.28 2.87
C ASP A 123 12.31 21.98 3.53
N THR A 124 12.47 23.28 3.26
CA THR A 124 13.58 24.08 3.84
C THR A 124 13.42 24.35 5.34
N LYS A 125 12.25 24.03 5.94
CA LYS A 125 11.99 24.14 7.37
C LYS A 125 12.23 22.82 8.12
N GLY A 126 12.57 21.75 7.38
CA GLY A 126 12.80 20.43 7.95
C GLY A 126 11.55 19.56 8.06
N ASN A 127 10.39 20.00 7.56
CA ASN A 127 9.18 19.17 7.55
C ASN A 127 9.31 18.05 6.52
N ILE A 128 8.91 16.84 6.92
CA ILE A 128 8.95 15.65 6.07
C ILE A 128 7.57 15.39 5.49
N TYR A 129 7.52 15.19 4.18
CA TYR A 129 6.32 14.80 3.44
C TYR A 129 6.56 13.49 2.72
N HIS A 130 5.56 12.63 2.71
CA HIS A 130 5.60 11.34 2.04
C HIS A 130 4.36 11.20 1.17
N GLY A 131 4.55 10.83 -0.08
CA GLY A 131 3.47 10.61 -1.01
C GLY A 131 3.69 9.37 -1.86
N ARG A 132 2.59 8.70 -2.27
CA ARG A 132 2.69 7.52 -3.11
C ARG A 132 1.49 7.37 -4.04
N ASN A 133 1.73 6.77 -5.22
CA ASN A 133 0.72 6.17 -6.08
C ASN A 133 0.82 4.65 -5.96
N LEU A 134 -0.31 3.99 -5.75
CA LEU A 134 -0.43 2.56 -5.92
C LEU A 134 -1.10 2.28 -7.26
N ASP A 135 -0.38 1.60 -8.13
CA ASP A 135 -0.81 1.27 -9.47
C ASP A 135 -1.07 -0.24 -9.55
N TYR A 136 -2.25 -0.62 -10.03
CA TYR A 136 -2.66 -2.03 -10.11
C TYR A 136 -3.64 -2.25 -11.26
N PRO A 137 -3.46 -3.28 -12.11
CA PRO A 137 -4.24 -3.43 -13.35
C PRO A 137 -5.69 -3.92 -13.14
N HIS A 138 -6.23 -3.83 -11.92
CA HIS A 138 -7.59 -4.22 -11.58
C HIS A 138 -8.41 -3.02 -11.13
N SER A 139 -9.28 -2.51 -12.00
CA SER A 139 -10.11 -1.32 -11.72
C SER A 139 -11.06 -1.51 -10.53
N VAL A 140 -11.49 -2.74 -10.25
CA VAL A 140 -12.35 -3.07 -9.11
C VAL A 140 -11.74 -2.66 -7.76
N LEU A 141 -10.40 -2.58 -7.67
CA LEU A 141 -9.69 -2.14 -6.46
C LEU A 141 -10.01 -0.71 -6.05
N ARG A 142 -10.38 0.16 -6.99
CA ARG A 142 -10.82 1.51 -6.68
C ARG A 142 -12.02 1.50 -5.74
N ASN A 143 -12.99 0.63 -6.03
CA ASN A 143 -14.20 0.47 -5.20
C ASN A 143 -13.94 -0.28 -3.88
N LEU A 144 -12.84 -1.02 -3.78
CA LEU A 144 -12.45 -1.75 -2.56
C LEU A 144 -11.48 -0.96 -1.68
N THR A 145 -10.98 0.19 -2.14
CA THR A 145 -10.02 1.02 -1.39
C THR A 145 -10.65 1.56 -0.11
N LEU A 146 -9.94 1.39 1.00
CA LEU A 146 -10.32 1.80 2.34
C LEU A 146 -9.22 2.66 2.98
N ASP A 147 -9.64 3.65 3.74
CA ASP A 147 -8.81 4.34 4.71
C ASP A 147 -9.14 3.78 6.10
N VAL A 148 -8.17 3.17 6.75
CA VAL A 148 -8.40 2.41 7.99
C VAL A 148 -7.71 3.06 9.17
N LEU A 149 -8.48 3.35 10.23
CA LEU A 149 -7.98 3.76 11.52
C LEU A 149 -7.92 2.54 12.45
N PHE A 150 -6.72 2.12 12.82
CA PHE A 150 -6.52 1.06 13.80
C PHE A 150 -6.51 1.64 15.21
N ILE A 151 -7.52 1.26 16.00
CA ILE A 151 -7.81 1.80 17.32
C ILE A 151 -7.34 0.82 18.40
N LYS A 152 -6.54 1.29 19.34
CA LYS A 152 -6.09 0.54 20.51
C LYS A 152 -6.32 1.37 21.79
N ASN A 153 -6.98 0.81 22.78
CA ASN A 153 -7.33 1.52 24.02
C ASN A 153 -8.03 2.87 23.75
N GLY A 154 -8.95 2.91 22.78
CA GLY A 154 -9.71 4.10 22.41
C GLY A 154 -8.95 5.20 21.67
N LYS A 155 -7.69 4.96 21.27
CA LYS A 155 -6.85 5.92 20.53
C LYS A 155 -6.42 5.34 19.20
N VAL A 156 -6.21 6.20 18.20
CA VAL A 156 -5.62 5.78 16.92
C VAL A 156 -4.16 5.37 17.18
N ALA A 157 -3.90 4.07 17.01
CA ALA A 157 -2.55 3.51 17.12
C ALA A 157 -1.77 3.78 15.82
N TYR A 158 -2.39 3.50 14.69
CA TYR A 158 -1.88 3.79 13.34
C TYR A 158 -3.02 3.87 12.34
N ARG A 159 -2.73 4.40 11.16
CA ARG A 159 -3.66 4.56 10.03
C ARG A 159 -3.03 4.00 8.77
N GLY A 160 -3.85 3.50 7.85
CA GLY A 160 -3.35 3.04 6.56
C GLY A 160 -4.42 3.01 5.48
N THR A 161 -3.96 2.95 4.22
CA THR A 161 -4.81 2.74 3.06
C THR A 161 -4.63 1.30 2.59
N THR A 162 -5.75 0.59 2.43
CA THR A 162 -5.80 -0.83 2.06
C THR A 162 -7.04 -1.15 1.23
N PHE A 163 -7.33 -2.44 1.04
CA PHE A 163 -8.50 -2.92 0.29
C PHE A 163 -9.40 -3.80 1.16
N ALA A 164 -10.69 -3.78 0.90
CA ALA A 164 -11.62 -4.73 1.50
C ALA A 164 -11.18 -6.17 1.14
N GLY A 165 -11.04 -7.03 2.15
CA GLY A 165 -10.55 -8.41 1.97
C GLY A 165 -9.05 -8.61 2.19
N TYR A 166 -8.29 -7.54 2.36
CA TYR A 166 -6.85 -7.58 2.56
C TYR A 166 -6.46 -7.14 3.98
N VAL A 167 -5.69 -7.97 4.69
CA VAL A 167 -5.29 -7.70 6.08
C VAL A 167 -3.96 -6.95 6.21
N GLY A 168 -3.19 -6.86 5.13
CA GLY A 168 -1.91 -6.15 5.08
C GLY A 168 -2.05 -4.65 4.83
N LEU A 169 -0.92 -3.94 4.93
CA LEU A 169 -0.82 -2.52 4.58
C LEU A 169 0.41 -2.27 3.71
N TRP A 170 0.18 -1.59 2.56
CA TRP A 170 1.25 -1.08 1.70
C TRP A 170 1.51 0.42 1.90
N THR A 171 0.64 1.10 2.64
CA THR A 171 0.67 2.54 2.90
C THR A 171 0.14 2.79 4.29
N GLY A 172 0.88 3.50 5.12
CA GLY A 172 0.42 3.80 6.46
C GLY A 172 1.26 4.82 7.21
N GLN A 173 0.72 5.22 8.35
CA GLN A 173 1.29 6.22 9.23
C GLN A 173 1.10 5.83 10.69
N SER A 174 2.17 5.82 11.46
CA SER A 174 2.15 5.84 12.91
C SER A 174 2.22 7.31 13.36
N PRO A 175 1.16 7.87 13.97
CA PRO A 175 1.06 9.30 14.28
C PRO A 175 2.24 9.78 15.13
N ASN A 176 2.85 10.91 14.74
CA ASN A 176 3.99 11.53 15.42
C ASN A 176 5.25 10.64 15.53
N LYS A 177 5.35 9.61 14.69
CA LYS A 177 6.51 8.72 14.65
C LYS A 177 7.07 8.61 13.22
N PHE A 178 6.34 7.97 12.31
CA PHE A 178 6.78 7.78 10.92
C PHE A 178 5.62 7.45 9.98
N THR A 179 5.89 7.61 8.70
CA THR A 179 5.08 7.14 7.57
C THR A 179 5.83 6.04 6.84
N VAL A 180 5.12 5.12 6.20
CA VAL A 180 5.71 4.05 5.41
C VAL A 180 4.88 3.74 4.17
N SER A 181 5.55 3.49 3.06
CA SER A 181 4.99 2.82 1.89
C SER A 181 5.89 1.71 1.40
N GLY A 182 5.30 0.70 0.75
CA GLY A 182 6.04 -0.38 0.11
C GLY A 182 5.83 -0.35 -1.40
N ASN A 183 6.92 -0.55 -2.17
CA ASN A 183 6.87 -0.73 -3.61
C ASN A 183 7.46 -2.09 -3.96
N GLN A 184 6.80 -2.84 -4.84
CA GLN A 184 7.34 -4.10 -5.30
C GLN A 184 8.67 -3.90 -6.03
N ARG A 185 9.69 -4.70 -5.68
CA ARG A 185 10.94 -4.78 -6.42
C ARG A 185 10.84 -5.92 -7.42
N SER A 186 10.68 -5.58 -8.69
CA SER A 186 10.42 -6.55 -9.77
C SER A 186 11.56 -7.51 -9.97
N LYS A 187 11.48 -8.71 -9.38
CA LYS A 187 12.34 -9.86 -9.74
C LYS A 187 11.64 -11.19 -9.42
N GLY A 188 11.25 -11.93 -10.45
CA GLY A 188 10.95 -13.37 -10.37
C GLY A 188 9.48 -13.76 -10.29
N HIS A 189 9.26 -15.06 -10.37
CA HIS A 189 7.94 -15.69 -10.22
C HIS A 189 7.56 -15.74 -8.73
N TRP A 190 6.73 -14.86 -8.33
CA TRP A 190 6.38 -14.59 -6.93
C TRP A 190 5.77 -15.78 -6.17
N TRP A 191 4.93 -16.58 -6.83
CA TRP A 191 4.25 -17.71 -6.18
C TRP A 191 5.19 -18.83 -5.72
N GLU A 192 6.29 -19.10 -6.44
CA GLU A 192 7.31 -20.04 -6.01
C GLU A 192 7.98 -19.57 -4.70
N ASN A 193 8.15 -18.28 -4.58
CA ASN A 193 8.71 -17.64 -3.40
C ASN A 193 7.72 -17.61 -2.22
N VAL A 194 6.45 -17.29 -2.46
CA VAL A 194 5.42 -17.19 -1.40
C VAL A 194 5.21 -18.51 -0.71
N ILE A 195 5.00 -19.60 -1.44
CA ILE A 195 4.79 -20.92 -0.86
C ILE A 195 6.01 -21.36 -0.04
N SER A 196 7.21 -21.21 -0.60
CA SER A 196 8.45 -21.54 0.09
C SER A 196 8.67 -20.68 1.33
N ALA A 197 8.37 -19.40 1.28
CA ALA A 197 8.64 -18.44 2.34
C ALA A 197 7.66 -18.55 3.50
N VAL A 198 6.38 -18.83 3.24
CA VAL A 198 5.40 -19.15 4.30
C VAL A 198 5.82 -20.41 5.06
N LEU A 199 6.32 -21.42 4.35
CA LEU A 199 6.87 -22.64 4.97
C LEU A 199 8.13 -22.35 5.79
N LEU A 200 8.91 -21.32 5.42
CA LEU A 200 10.15 -20.90 6.13
C LEU A 200 9.89 -19.84 7.22
N LYS A 201 8.62 -19.52 7.53
CA LYS A 201 8.22 -18.50 8.53
C LYS A 201 8.72 -17.08 8.23
N SER A 202 8.92 -16.72 6.96
CA SER A 202 9.19 -15.35 6.56
C SER A 202 7.89 -14.54 6.54
N SER A 203 7.96 -13.26 6.91
CA SER A 203 6.79 -12.40 6.97
C SER A 203 6.37 -11.93 5.56
N PRO A 204 5.08 -11.94 5.21
CA PRO A 204 4.57 -11.15 4.11
C PRO A 204 4.98 -9.68 4.27
N VAL A 205 5.31 -9.04 3.16
CA VAL A 205 5.88 -7.68 3.15
C VAL A 205 4.94 -6.68 3.81
N SER A 206 3.65 -6.72 3.46
CA SER A 206 2.65 -5.80 3.98
C SER A 206 2.27 -6.07 5.44
N TRP A 207 2.44 -7.30 5.91
CA TRP A 207 2.24 -7.63 7.34
C TRP A 207 3.37 -7.05 8.17
N LEU A 208 4.62 -7.14 7.69
CA LEU A 208 5.75 -6.50 8.35
C LEU A 208 5.58 -4.98 8.43
N VAL A 209 5.03 -4.34 7.38
CA VAL A 209 4.66 -2.92 7.43
C VAL A 209 3.66 -2.66 8.55
N ARG A 210 2.59 -3.46 8.63
CA ARG A 210 1.55 -3.31 9.65
C ARG A 210 2.07 -3.54 11.06
N GLU A 211 2.89 -4.57 11.29
CA GLU A 211 3.57 -4.82 12.57
C GLU A 211 4.48 -3.66 12.96
N THR A 212 5.26 -3.15 12.00
CA THR A 212 6.12 -2.00 12.23
C THR A 212 5.34 -0.74 12.61
N LEU A 213 4.20 -0.48 11.93
CA LEU A 213 3.31 0.64 12.29
C LEU A 213 2.75 0.54 13.70
N GLU A 214 2.44 -0.67 14.17
CA GLU A 214 1.91 -0.91 15.51
C GLU A 214 3.00 -0.86 16.59
N GLU A 215 4.16 -1.47 16.35
CA GLU A 215 5.13 -1.79 17.39
C GLU A 215 6.32 -0.83 17.45
N ALA A 216 6.75 -0.24 16.32
CA ALA A 216 7.93 0.61 16.32
C ALA A 216 7.73 1.86 17.19
N VAL A 217 8.75 2.15 17.99
CA VAL A 217 8.68 3.27 18.94
C VAL A 217 8.94 4.61 18.29
N ASP A 218 9.76 4.64 17.22
CA ASP A 218 10.13 5.83 16.45
C ASP A 218 10.54 5.48 15.00
N PHE A 219 10.98 6.48 14.25
CA PHE A 219 11.47 6.32 12.88
C PHE A 219 12.68 5.37 12.79
N GLN A 220 13.63 5.47 13.70
CA GLN A 220 14.87 4.67 13.66
C GLN A 220 14.57 3.19 13.93
N ASP A 221 13.71 2.88 14.90
CA ASP A 221 13.27 1.51 15.17
C ASP A 221 12.52 0.92 13.95
N ALA A 222 11.65 1.73 13.31
CA ALA A 222 10.97 1.31 12.09
C ALA A 222 11.95 0.97 10.95
N VAL A 223 12.98 1.81 10.74
CA VAL A 223 14.05 1.55 9.75
C VAL A 223 14.77 0.24 10.06
N VAL A 224 15.17 0.01 11.33
CA VAL A 224 15.88 -1.21 11.73
C VAL A 224 15.02 -2.46 11.52
N ARG A 225 13.73 -2.43 11.88
CA ARG A 225 12.79 -3.55 11.69
C ARG A 225 12.62 -3.90 10.21
N LEU A 226 12.29 -2.91 9.39
CA LEU A 226 12.08 -3.09 7.96
C LEU A 226 13.38 -3.47 7.21
N ALA A 227 14.54 -3.06 7.71
CA ALA A 227 15.84 -3.41 7.13
C ALA A 227 16.28 -4.84 7.44
N LYS A 228 15.88 -5.43 8.58
CA LYS A 228 16.48 -6.68 9.08
C LYS A 228 15.54 -7.89 9.08
N MET A 229 14.23 -7.70 9.29
CA MET A 229 13.30 -8.84 9.41
C MET A 229 13.21 -9.62 8.09
N PRO A 230 13.24 -10.98 8.12
CA PRO A 230 13.09 -11.79 6.92
C PRO A 230 11.70 -11.61 6.28
N ILE A 231 11.66 -11.49 4.97
CA ILE A 231 10.43 -11.27 4.18
C ILE A 231 10.29 -12.28 3.04
N ILE A 232 9.06 -12.45 2.57
CA ILE A 232 8.76 -13.45 1.53
C ILE A 232 9.24 -13.07 0.14
N THR A 233 9.36 -11.77 -0.16
CA THR A 233 9.73 -11.25 -1.50
C THR A 233 10.56 -9.99 -1.39
N ASP A 234 11.25 -9.63 -2.45
CA ASP A 234 12.03 -8.40 -2.55
C ASP A 234 11.11 -7.17 -2.61
N VAL A 235 11.51 -6.07 -1.97
CA VAL A 235 10.68 -4.87 -1.81
C VAL A 235 11.53 -3.62 -1.62
N TYR A 236 10.95 -2.45 -1.94
CA TYR A 236 11.42 -1.16 -1.45
C TYR A 236 10.48 -0.69 -0.34
N TYR A 237 11.04 -0.35 0.82
CA TYR A 237 10.31 0.39 1.85
C TYR A 237 10.75 1.84 1.82
N ILE A 238 9.79 2.75 1.76
CA ILE A 238 10.01 4.19 1.80
C ILE A 238 9.43 4.72 3.10
N LEU A 239 10.22 5.43 3.89
CA LEU A 239 9.83 5.95 5.19
C LEU A 239 10.08 7.45 5.26
N GLY A 240 9.19 8.14 5.98
CA GLY A 240 9.37 9.52 6.39
C GLY A 240 9.11 9.65 7.90
N GLY A 241 9.99 10.32 8.62
CA GLY A 241 9.84 10.56 10.06
C GLY A 241 9.23 11.92 10.37
N VAL A 242 9.54 12.42 11.57
CA VAL A 242 9.05 13.70 12.10
C VAL A 242 10.13 14.79 12.01
N HIS A 243 11.39 14.40 12.19
CA HIS A 243 12.51 15.36 12.26
C HIS A 243 13.20 15.52 10.92
N ALA A 244 13.89 16.66 10.76
CA ALA A 244 14.70 16.94 9.58
C ALA A 244 15.72 15.82 9.34
N GLY A 245 15.85 15.37 8.08
CA GLY A 245 16.71 14.26 7.67
C GLY A 245 16.08 12.88 7.82
N GLU A 246 14.95 12.74 8.51
CA GLU A 246 14.26 11.46 8.67
C GLU A 246 13.45 11.08 7.42
N GLY A 247 14.16 10.69 6.38
CA GLY A 247 13.56 10.13 5.17
C GLY A 247 14.52 9.13 4.54
N VAL A 248 14.02 7.96 4.11
CA VAL A 248 14.87 6.88 3.60
C VAL A 248 14.11 5.97 2.64
N VAL A 249 14.83 5.44 1.66
CA VAL A 249 14.44 4.27 0.86
C VAL A 249 15.29 3.09 1.30
N ILE A 250 14.66 1.98 1.66
CA ILE A 250 15.32 0.72 2.02
C ILE A 250 15.06 -0.27 0.90
N THR A 251 16.08 -0.62 0.15
CA THR A 251 16.02 -1.67 -0.87
C THR A 251 16.28 -3.02 -0.21
N ARG A 252 15.31 -3.95 -0.30
CA ARG A 252 15.38 -5.24 0.37
C ARG A 252 15.47 -6.40 -0.61
N ASP A 253 16.42 -7.29 -0.32
CA ASP A 253 16.30 -8.70 -0.67
C ASP A 253 15.53 -9.42 0.46
N ARG A 254 15.12 -10.66 0.25
CA ARG A 254 14.34 -11.42 1.25
C ARG A 254 15.00 -11.53 2.62
N SER A 255 16.32 -11.62 2.68
CA SER A 255 17.08 -11.87 3.93
C SER A 255 17.86 -10.67 4.46
N ARG A 256 18.08 -9.64 3.64
CA ARG A 256 18.93 -8.49 4.00
C ARG A 256 18.54 -7.23 3.24
N SER A 257 19.04 -6.08 3.70
CA SER A 257 19.05 -4.85 2.90
C SER A 257 20.10 -4.94 1.81
N ALA A 258 19.70 -4.67 0.56
CA ALA A 258 20.63 -4.49 -0.55
C ALA A 258 21.21 -3.08 -0.53
N ASP A 259 20.38 -2.09 -0.13
CA ASP A 259 20.80 -0.70 0.04
C ASP A 259 19.90 0.04 1.04
N ILE A 260 20.44 1.12 1.63
CA ILE A 260 19.73 2.07 2.48
C ILE A 260 20.08 3.48 1.99
N TRP A 261 19.11 4.17 1.39
CA TRP A 261 19.30 5.44 0.70
C TRP A 261 18.56 6.59 1.40
N PRO A 262 19.22 7.28 2.38
CA PRO A 262 18.60 8.34 3.17
C PRO A 262 18.47 9.64 2.39
N LEU A 263 17.61 10.56 2.87
CA LEU A 263 17.68 11.98 2.51
C LEU A 263 19.04 12.56 2.91
N ASP A 264 19.50 13.50 2.12
CA ASP A 264 20.73 14.27 2.40
C ASP A 264 20.53 15.73 1.94
N PRO A 265 19.66 16.46 2.62
CA PRO A 265 19.27 17.82 2.20
C PRO A 265 20.42 18.82 2.26
N LEU A 266 21.46 18.57 3.06
CA LEU A 266 22.66 19.43 3.13
C LEU A 266 23.44 19.42 1.83
N HIS A 267 23.39 18.32 1.08
CA HIS A 267 24.02 18.19 -0.23
C HIS A 267 23.02 18.28 -1.40
N GLY A 268 21.84 18.91 -1.17
CA GLY A 268 20.84 19.13 -2.19
C GLY A 268 19.91 17.94 -2.45
N ASN A 269 20.08 16.82 -1.74
CA ASN A 269 19.28 15.61 -1.88
C ASN A 269 18.07 15.64 -0.93
N TRP A 270 17.19 16.62 -1.11
CA TRP A 270 16.03 16.86 -0.25
C TRP A 270 14.82 15.96 -0.56
N TYR A 271 14.90 15.09 -1.56
CA TYR A 271 13.89 14.08 -1.88
C TYR A 271 14.54 12.75 -2.30
N ARG A 272 13.74 11.67 -2.19
CA ARG A 272 13.98 10.37 -2.83
C ARG A 272 12.73 9.95 -3.56
N VAL A 273 12.90 9.45 -4.78
CA VAL A 273 11.84 8.88 -5.61
C VAL A 273 12.17 7.42 -5.84
N GLU A 274 11.25 6.53 -5.48
CA GLU A 274 11.36 5.11 -5.73
C GLU A 274 10.15 4.62 -6.52
N THR A 275 10.43 3.78 -7.52
CA THR A 275 9.41 3.12 -8.34
C THR A 275 9.50 1.61 -8.14
N ASN A 276 9.79 0.84 -9.20
CA ASN A 276 9.86 -0.63 -9.14
C ASN A 276 11.19 -1.18 -9.65
N TYR A 277 12.21 -0.34 -9.78
CA TYR A 277 13.57 -0.73 -10.21
C TYR A 277 14.61 0.03 -9.41
N ASP A 278 15.77 -0.61 -9.20
CA ASP A 278 16.84 -0.11 -8.34
C ASP A 278 17.29 1.29 -8.77
N HIS A 279 17.39 2.22 -7.82
CA HIS A 279 17.70 3.64 -8.10
C HIS A 279 19.08 3.86 -8.69
N TRP A 280 20.04 2.94 -8.50
CA TRP A 280 21.38 2.98 -9.11
C TRP A 280 21.40 2.45 -10.55
N LEU A 281 20.30 1.93 -11.06
CA LEU A 281 20.16 1.52 -12.45
C LEU A 281 19.58 2.65 -13.30
N PRO A 282 19.92 2.70 -14.61
CA PRO A 282 19.30 3.66 -15.51
C PRO A 282 17.78 3.42 -15.59
N THR A 283 17.03 4.51 -15.80
CA THR A 283 15.58 4.44 -16.01
C THR A 283 15.26 3.54 -17.21
N PRO A 284 14.40 2.50 -17.04
CA PRO A 284 13.93 1.70 -18.15
C PRO A 284 13.17 2.56 -19.19
N LYS A 285 13.37 2.30 -20.45
CA LYS A 285 12.73 3.08 -21.54
C LYS A 285 11.21 3.01 -21.50
N GLU A 286 10.68 1.92 -20.97
CA GLU A 286 9.24 1.64 -20.87
C GLU A 286 8.62 2.24 -19.59
N ASP A 287 9.43 2.79 -18.65
CA ASP A 287 8.96 3.28 -17.36
C ASP A 287 9.68 4.57 -16.95
N GLU A 288 9.23 5.69 -17.48
CA GLU A 288 9.79 7.01 -17.22
C GLU A 288 9.26 7.68 -15.94
N ARG A 289 8.44 6.98 -15.12
CA ARG A 289 7.78 7.57 -13.93
C ARG A 289 8.77 8.25 -12.99
N ARG A 290 9.93 7.63 -12.72
CA ARG A 290 10.97 8.21 -11.84
C ARG A 290 11.51 9.53 -12.37
N ASP A 291 11.88 9.58 -13.64
CA ASP A 291 12.49 10.78 -14.23
C ASP A 291 11.49 11.92 -14.34
N VAL A 292 10.23 11.62 -14.67
CA VAL A 292 9.15 12.62 -14.71
C VAL A 292 8.85 13.16 -13.30
N ALA A 293 8.79 12.28 -12.28
CA ALA A 293 8.59 12.71 -10.89
C ALA A 293 9.75 13.60 -10.40
N MET A 294 11.00 13.23 -10.68
CA MET A 294 12.18 14.02 -10.32
C MET A 294 12.17 15.38 -11.03
N LYS A 295 11.81 15.43 -12.31
CA LYS A 295 11.67 16.69 -13.06
C LYS A 295 10.59 17.59 -12.44
N ALA A 296 9.44 17.03 -12.06
CA ALA A 296 8.36 17.78 -11.42
C ALA A 296 8.74 18.30 -10.03
N LEU A 297 9.46 17.48 -9.22
CA LEU A 297 10.01 17.90 -7.93
C LEU A 297 11.01 19.06 -8.08
N ASN A 298 11.94 18.93 -9.02
CA ASN A 298 12.94 19.99 -9.30
C ASN A 298 12.26 21.29 -9.77
N ALA A 299 11.21 21.20 -10.58
CA ALA A 299 10.44 22.36 -11.00
C ALA A 299 9.64 23.00 -9.84
N THR A 300 9.18 22.18 -8.88
CA THR A 300 8.51 22.67 -7.67
C THR A 300 9.50 23.38 -6.74
N GLY A 301 10.68 22.81 -6.57
CA GLY A 301 11.72 23.31 -5.67
C GLY A 301 11.44 23.06 -4.18
N GLN A 302 12.49 22.90 -3.40
CA GLN A 302 12.43 22.55 -1.97
C GLN A 302 11.63 23.58 -1.14
N ASN A 303 11.71 24.86 -1.50
CA ASN A 303 11.00 25.95 -0.79
C ASN A 303 9.47 25.87 -0.93
N HIS A 304 8.97 25.21 -1.97
CA HIS A 304 7.55 25.17 -2.29
C HIS A 304 6.94 23.76 -2.11
N ILE A 305 7.76 22.79 -1.64
CA ILE A 305 7.22 21.47 -1.39
C ILE A 305 6.28 21.47 -0.18
N SER A 306 5.14 20.84 -0.34
CA SER A 306 4.07 20.71 0.63
C SER A 306 3.25 19.46 0.31
N MET A 307 2.28 19.11 1.12
CA MET A 307 1.33 18.04 0.81
C MET A 307 0.64 18.25 -0.55
N ASP A 308 0.16 19.48 -0.79
CA ASP A 308 -0.56 19.82 -2.03
C ASP A 308 0.35 19.78 -3.26
N SER A 309 1.57 20.31 -3.16
CA SER A 309 2.50 20.27 -4.29
C SER A 309 3.02 18.85 -4.55
N LEU A 310 3.23 18.04 -3.51
CA LEU A 310 3.58 16.64 -3.65
C LEU A 310 2.44 15.83 -4.32
N TYR A 311 1.18 16.10 -3.95
CA TYR A 311 0.03 15.53 -4.65
C TYR A 311 0.01 15.89 -6.14
N LYS A 312 0.34 17.13 -6.49
CA LYS A 312 0.45 17.57 -7.89
C LYS A 312 1.56 16.84 -8.63
N VAL A 313 2.72 16.65 -8.01
CA VAL A 313 3.83 15.85 -8.58
C VAL A 313 3.37 14.42 -8.86
N LEU A 314 2.67 13.80 -7.91
CA LEU A 314 2.11 12.45 -8.08
C LEU A 314 0.96 12.39 -9.11
N SER A 315 0.43 13.53 -9.54
CA SER A 315 -0.65 13.61 -10.53
C SER A 315 -0.17 13.86 -11.97
N VAL A 316 1.14 13.97 -12.19
CA VAL A 316 1.70 14.17 -13.53
C VAL A 316 1.74 12.83 -14.28
N ASN A 317 1.32 12.79 -15.54
CA ASN A 317 1.47 11.62 -16.39
C ASN A 317 2.97 11.43 -16.78
N PRO A 318 3.55 10.22 -16.74
CA PRO A 318 2.96 8.93 -16.42
C PRO A 318 3.05 8.52 -14.93
N VAL A 319 3.45 9.39 -14.01
CA VAL A 319 3.48 9.10 -12.56
C VAL A 319 2.10 8.70 -12.07
N CYS A 320 1.07 9.44 -12.49
CA CYS A 320 -0.32 9.03 -12.45
C CYS A 320 -0.70 8.48 -13.82
N ASN A 321 -1.21 7.28 -13.89
CA ASN A 321 -1.55 6.61 -15.14
C ASN A 321 -2.85 5.80 -15.01
N TRP A 322 -3.33 5.21 -16.08
CA TRP A 322 -4.63 4.55 -16.15
C TRP A 322 -4.83 3.37 -15.18
N ILE A 323 -3.73 2.76 -14.67
CA ILE A 323 -3.80 1.71 -13.63
C ILE A 323 -3.61 2.25 -12.22
N THR A 324 -3.42 3.56 -12.03
CA THR A 324 -3.32 4.14 -10.69
C THR A 324 -4.66 3.96 -9.96
N VAL A 325 -4.64 3.25 -8.85
CA VAL A 325 -5.81 2.98 -8.00
C VAL A 325 -6.02 4.13 -7.05
N TYR A 326 -4.98 4.52 -6.29
CA TYR A 326 -5.05 5.64 -5.37
C TYR A 326 -3.72 6.39 -5.24
N THR A 327 -3.85 7.65 -4.85
CA THR A 327 -2.74 8.51 -4.41
C THR A 327 -2.93 8.79 -2.92
N THR A 328 -1.87 8.59 -2.11
CA THR A 328 -1.85 9.02 -0.71
C THR A 328 -0.74 10.03 -0.48
N VAL A 329 -1.03 11.11 0.24
CA VAL A 329 -0.03 12.04 0.78
C VAL A 329 -0.18 12.11 2.29
N MET A 330 0.96 12.11 3.02
CA MET A 330 1.00 11.97 4.46
C MET A 330 2.24 12.64 5.06
N SER A 331 2.16 12.98 6.35
CA SER A 331 3.30 13.49 7.11
C SER A 331 3.13 13.09 8.57
N ALA A 332 4.10 12.39 9.14
CA ALA A 332 4.05 11.94 10.52
C ALA A 332 4.00 13.10 11.53
N GLY A 333 4.61 14.24 11.18
CA GLY A 333 4.58 15.47 11.99
C GLY A 333 3.25 16.22 11.98
N THR A 334 2.36 15.91 11.03
CA THR A 334 0.99 16.47 10.93
C THR A 334 0.00 15.34 10.63
N PRO A 335 -0.19 14.40 11.55
CA PRO A 335 -0.86 13.13 11.28
C PRO A 335 -2.32 13.27 10.86
N GLU A 336 -2.98 14.38 11.21
CA GLU A 336 -4.34 14.70 10.78
C GLU A 336 -4.48 14.98 9.28
N LYS A 337 -3.38 15.32 8.61
CA LYS A 337 -3.36 15.65 7.17
C LYS A 337 -3.18 14.43 6.24
N TYR A 338 -3.20 13.23 6.76
CA TYR A 338 -3.20 12.03 5.94
C TYR A 338 -4.40 12.06 4.97
N THR A 339 -4.13 12.02 3.67
CA THR A 339 -5.16 12.13 2.64
C THR A 339 -4.95 11.08 1.57
N THR A 340 -5.99 10.28 1.31
CA THR A 340 -6.04 9.33 0.21
C THR A 340 -7.13 9.74 -0.79
N VAL A 341 -6.79 9.68 -2.05
CA VAL A 341 -7.69 9.94 -3.19
C VAL A 341 -7.67 8.74 -4.10
N VAL A 342 -8.82 8.13 -4.34
CA VAL A 342 -9.02 7.09 -5.35
C VAL A 342 -9.04 7.76 -6.73
N ARG A 343 -8.26 7.21 -7.68
CA ARG A 343 -7.97 7.88 -8.95
C ARG A 343 -8.81 7.29 -10.09
N GLU A 344 -9.73 8.09 -10.58
CA GLU A 344 -10.54 7.76 -11.76
C GLU A 344 -10.07 8.52 -13.02
N THR A 345 -9.27 9.58 -12.84
CA THR A 345 -8.96 10.56 -13.88
C THR A 345 -7.49 10.63 -14.27
N CYS A 346 -6.63 9.69 -13.83
CA CYS A 346 -5.26 9.57 -14.35
C CYS A 346 -5.29 9.06 -15.80
N VAL A 347 -5.02 9.92 -16.77
CA VAL A 347 -5.09 9.62 -18.21
C VAL A 347 -3.71 9.76 -18.83
#